data_9820e1f6b9eb15c0c3e8ff6c76c7e9eb
#
_entry.id   9820e1f6b9eb15c0c3e8ff6c76c7e9eb
#
_cell.length_a   1.000
_cell.length_b   1.000
_cell.length_c   1.000
_cell.angle_alpha   90.00
_cell.angle_beta   90.00
_cell.angle_gamma   90.00
#
_symmetry.space_group_name_H-M   'P 1'
#
loop_
_entity.id
_entity.type
_entity.pdbx_description
1 polymer ?
#
loop_
_entity_poly.entity_id
_entity_poly.type
_entity_poly.pdbx_seq_one_letter_code
_entity_poly.pdbx_strand_id
1 'polypeptide(L)'
;MKDRHVMEALGKAYVVVEDGRVVEVGEPLIERCPIFAKARGIEEISQEVVKQNIEFRIRDFGMCTGERAIEMEVFVGFGASEVMMTGLRRGLIDASVSVCEGVGTVITSSPTLTQGIGARISGVIETTLIPKLKNRVEEKGGILLDGNNAIINQPLAVARAIEMGFERVAVTVATLSDAQQCRLIEHETGATVVVIGVHVTGMEQDVASDFIDAVDITTGCASRVIRETVGNKALAQVGTGVPLFALSQNGKELLLERAKEVTTPILINTMKLPVLPEDKQPRPLI
;
A
#
# COMPACT_ATOMS: atom_id res chain seq x y z
N MET A 1 23.32 -8.80 14.72
CA MET A 1 22.82 -7.45 14.33
C MET A 1 21.45 -7.34 14.95
N LYS A 2 21.07 -6.20 15.54
CA LYS A 2 19.70 -6.02 16.04
C LYS A 2 18.74 -6.04 14.85
N ASP A 3 17.60 -6.68 15.04
CA ASP A 3 16.50 -6.64 14.10
C ASP A 3 15.82 -5.28 14.24
N ARG A 4 15.84 -4.42 13.18
CA ARG A 4 15.39 -3.04 13.24
C ARG A 4 14.50 -2.69 12.04
N HIS A 5 13.34 -2.10 12.33
CA HIS A 5 12.37 -1.68 11.33
C HIS A 5 11.91 -0.27 11.62
N VAL A 6 11.91 0.56 10.59
CA VAL A 6 11.44 1.95 10.63
C VAL A 6 10.24 2.09 9.71
N MET A 7 9.19 2.71 10.19
CA MET A 7 7.97 2.84 9.43
C MET A 7 7.23 4.15 9.70
N GLU A 8 6.45 4.56 8.73
CA GLU A 8 5.40 5.56 8.87
C GLU A 8 4.10 4.84 9.23
N ALA A 9 3.65 5.04 10.46
CA ALA A 9 2.51 4.33 11.04
C ALA A 9 1.22 5.17 11.06
N LEU A 10 0.26 4.79 11.90
CA LEU A 10 -0.99 5.49 12.13
C LEU A 10 -0.74 6.98 12.41
N GLY A 11 -1.51 7.85 11.76
CA GLY A 11 -1.36 9.29 11.90
C GLY A 11 -0.11 9.88 11.23
N LYS A 12 0.56 9.12 10.36
CA LYS A 12 1.87 9.47 9.77
C LYS A 12 2.98 9.62 10.82
N ALA A 13 2.83 8.92 11.97
CA ALA A 13 3.85 8.92 13.00
C ALA A 13 5.03 8.02 12.59
N TYR A 14 6.25 8.51 12.80
CA TYR A 14 7.47 7.72 12.69
C TYR A 14 7.52 6.71 13.84
N VAL A 15 7.82 5.44 13.53
CA VAL A 15 7.92 4.38 14.54
C VAL A 15 9.14 3.51 14.27
N VAL A 16 9.89 3.19 15.33
CA VAL A 16 10.99 2.22 15.31
C VAL A 16 10.59 0.99 16.13
N VAL A 17 10.75 -0.17 15.50
CA VAL A 17 10.61 -1.48 16.16
C VAL A 17 11.98 -2.17 16.14
N GLU A 18 12.46 -2.60 17.31
CA GLU A 18 13.68 -3.40 17.44
C GLU A 18 13.38 -4.71 18.19
N ASP A 19 13.85 -5.82 17.65
CA ASP A 19 13.67 -7.16 18.24
C ASP A 19 12.19 -7.41 18.66
N GLY A 20 11.24 -7.02 17.80
CA GLY A 20 9.81 -7.17 18.02
C GLY A 20 9.20 -6.26 19.10
N ARG A 21 9.87 -5.17 19.47
CA ARG A 21 9.41 -4.19 20.47
C ARG A 21 9.43 -2.78 19.90
N VAL A 22 8.41 -1.99 20.20
CA VAL A 22 8.39 -0.56 19.88
C VAL A 22 9.37 0.17 20.79
N VAL A 23 10.39 0.79 20.20
CA VAL A 23 11.45 1.51 20.94
C VAL A 23 11.35 3.04 20.78
N GLU A 24 10.75 3.51 19.68
CA GLU A 24 10.57 4.92 19.42
C GLU A 24 9.24 5.16 18.70
N VAL A 25 8.57 6.26 19.06
CA VAL A 25 7.35 6.74 18.39
C VAL A 25 7.43 8.26 18.29
N GLY A 26 7.33 8.77 17.07
CA GLY A 26 7.22 10.21 16.81
C GLY A 26 5.80 10.74 17.01
N GLU A 27 5.65 12.06 16.97
CA GLU A 27 4.34 12.71 17.05
C GLU A 27 3.51 12.41 15.79
N PRO A 28 2.23 12.05 15.93
CA PRO A 28 1.34 11.92 14.79
C PRO A 28 1.01 13.30 14.20
N LEU A 29 1.00 13.37 12.87
CA LEU A 29 0.61 14.58 12.14
C LEU A 29 -0.90 14.61 11.84
N ILE A 30 -1.57 13.46 11.91
CA ILE A 30 -3.01 13.30 11.72
C ILE A 30 -3.61 12.91 13.07
N GLU A 31 -4.54 13.73 13.55
CA GLU A 31 -5.17 13.57 14.86
C GLU A 31 -6.36 12.61 14.85
N ARG A 32 -7.02 12.45 13.69
CA ARG A 32 -8.20 11.60 13.55
C ARG A 32 -8.26 10.91 12.18
N CYS A 33 -8.55 9.61 12.19
CA CYS A 33 -8.86 8.84 11.00
C CYS A 33 -10.22 8.15 11.15
N PRO A 34 -11.22 8.47 10.29
CA PRO A 34 -12.57 7.89 10.40
C PRO A 34 -12.61 6.38 10.29
N ILE A 35 -11.66 5.78 9.55
CA ILE A 35 -11.55 4.31 9.42
C ILE A 35 -11.14 3.70 10.76
N PHE A 36 -10.14 4.26 11.44
CA PHE A 36 -9.70 3.77 12.75
C PHE A 36 -10.71 4.08 13.85
N ALA A 37 -11.40 5.22 13.81
CA ALA A 37 -12.49 5.52 14.71
C ALA A 37 -13.59 4.45 14.62
N LYS A 38 -14.05 4.13 13.40
CA LYS A 38 -15.08 3.11 13.17
C LYS A 38 -14.62 1.69 13.47
N ALA A 39 -13.40 1.31 13.03
CA ALA A 39 -12.94 -0.08 13.11
C ALA A 39 -12.33 -0.45 14.47
N ARG A 40 -11.80 0.53 15.21
CA ARG A 40 -11.04 0.32 16.43
C ARG A 40 -11.47 1.18 17.62
N GLY A 41 -12.44 2.07 17.46
CA GLY A 41 -12.83 3.05 18.50
C GLY A 41 -11.74 4.09 18.79
N ILE A 42 -10.80 4.31 17.88
CA ILE A 42 -9.72 5.30 18.03
C ILE A 42 -10.25 6.65 17.53
N GLU A 43 -10.77 7.47 18.45
CA GLU A 43 -11.31 8.81 18.11
C GLU A 43 -10.19 9.86 17.97
N GLU A 44 -9.11 9.72 18.74
CA GLU A 44 -7.95 10.62 18.72
C GLU A 44 -6.65 9.82 18.60
N ILE A 45 -5.78 10.24 17.71
CA ILE A 45 -4.48 9.61 17.45
C ILE A 45 -3.42 10.40 18.22
N SER A 46 -2.85 9.77 19.26
CA SER A 46 -1.70 10.26 20.03
C SER A 46 -0.52 9.32 19.88
N GLN A 47 0.68 9.72 20.32
CA GLN A 47 1.87 8.84 20.34
C GLN A 47 1.57 7.50 21.06
N GLU A 48 0.88 7.55 22.20
CA GLU A 48 0.53 6.37 22.97
C GLU A 48 -0.41 5.45 22.17
N VAL A 49 -1.40 6.01 21.48
CA VAL A 49 -2.30 5.26 20.60
C VAL A 49 -1.56 4.64 19.43
N VAL A 50 -0.61 5.35 18.83
CA VAL A 50 0.27 4.83 17.77
C VAL A 50 1.08 3.64 18.28
N LYS A 51 1.73 3.79 19.46
CA LYS A 51 2.47 2.72 20.12
C LYS A 51 1.62 1.48 20.34
N GLN A 52 0.48 1.65 21.01
CA GLN A 52 -0.47 0.56 21.28
C GLN A 52 -0.95 -0.13 19.99
N ASN A 53 -1.16 0.63 18.92
CA ASN A 53 -1.55 0.08 17.62
C ASN A 53 -0.46 -0.80 17.01
N ILE A 54 0.81 -0.40 17.06
CA ILE A 54 1.93 -1.22 16.57
C ILE A 54 2.15 -2.44 17.47
N GLU A 55 2.14 -2.28 18.79
CA GLU A 55 2.24 -3.40 19.73
C GLU A 55 1.11 -4.42 19.56
N PHE A 56 -0.11 -3.93 19.30
CA PHE A 56 -1.23 -4.80 18.95
C PHE A 56 -0.94 -5.60 17.67
N ARG A 57 -0.42 -4.96 16.61
CA ARG A 57 -0.09 -5.65 15.35
C ARG A 57 1.05 -6.67 15.52
N ILE A 58 2.04 -6.37 16.34
CA ILE A 58 3.09 -7.33 16.69
C ILE A 58 2.48 -8.58 17.35
N ARG A 59 1.57 -8.40 18.30
CA ARG A 59 0.91 -9.53 18.99
C ARG A 59 -0.11 -10.26 18.11
N ASP A 60 -0.90 -9.53 17.30
CA ASP A 60 -2.03 -10.08 16.54
C ASP A 60 -1.57 -10.90 15.33
N PHE A 61 -0.61 -10.40 14.56
CA PHE A 61 -0.16 -11.06 13.34
C PHE A 61 1.36 -11.10 13.14
N GLY A 62 2.11 -10.83 14.19
CA GLY A 62 3.56 -10.96 14.19
C GLY A 62 4.32 -9.89 13.41
N MET A 63 3.75 -8.69 13.22
CA MET A 63 4.42 -7.59 12.51
C MET A 63 5.86 -7.41 13.02
N CYS A 64 6.83 -7.20 12.11
CA CYS A 64 8.24 -7.07 12.43
C CYS A 64 8.84 -8.26 13.19
N THR A 65 8.34 -9.46 12.97
CA THR A 65 8.88 -10.69 13.59
C THR A 65 8.90 -11.85 12.59
N GLY A 66 9.62 -12.92 12.92
CA GLY A 66 9.62 -14.17 12.15
C GLY A 66 8.25 -14.87 12.09
N GLU A 67 7.30 -14.49 12.96
CA GLU A 67 5.94 -15.04 13.03
C GLU A 67 4.93 -14.23 12.17
N ARG A 68 5.38 -13.24 11.42
CA ARG A 68 4.53 -12.41 10.56
C ARG A 68 3.56 -13.27 9.73
N ALA A 69 2.26 -13.06 9.91
CA ALA A 69 1.24 -13.69 9.07
C ALA A 69 1.34 -13.12 7.64
N ILE A 70 1.81 -13.93 6.71
CA ILE A 70 2.15 -13.52 5.33
C ILE A 70 1.07 -13.88 4.31
N GLU A 71 0.07 -14.65 4.67
CA GLU A 71 -1.08 -14.96 3.84
C GLU A 71 -2.35 -14.43 4.50
N MET A 72 -3.24 -13.86 3.71
CA MET A 72 -4.52 -13.36 4.17
C MET A 72 -5.54 -13.38 3.04
N GLU A 73 -6.80 -13.53 3.43
CA GLU A 73 -7.96 -13.23 2.60
C GLU A 73 -8.33 -11.74 2.71
N VAL A 74 -9.45 -11.34 2.14
CA VAL A 74 -9.95 -9.95 2.14
C VAL A 74 -10.00 -9.36 3.55
N PHE A 75 -9.43 -8.17 3.72
CA PHE A 75 -9.45 -7.44 4.98
C PHE A 75 -10.41 -6.23 4.94
N VAL A 76 -10.42 -5.49 3.82
CA VAL A 76 -11.34 -4.37 3.59
C VAL A 76 -12.06 -4.50 2.25
N GLY A 77 -13.13 -3.75 2.04
CA GLY A 77 -13.84 -3.74 0.76
C GLY A 77 -12.93 -3.31 -0.39
N PHE A 78 -12.24 -2.19 -0.21
CA PHE A 78 -11.31 -1.63 -1.19
C PHE A 78 -10.02 -1.17 -0.51
N GLY A 79 -8.90 -1.73 -0.94
CA GLY A 79 -7.55 -1.39 -0.55
C GLY A 79 -6.61 -1.74 -1.69
N ALA A 80 -5.38 -1.22 -1.69
CA ALA A 80 -4.40 -1.50 -2.75
C ALA A 80 -4.09 -3.01 -2.86
N SER A 81 -3.90 -3.69 -1.72
CA SER A 81 -3.65 -5.12 -1.68
C SER A 81 -4.85 -5.95 -2.16
N GLU A 82 -6.09 -5.56 -1.80
CA GLU A 82 -7.31 -6.22 -2.29
C GLU A 82 -7.47 -6.06 -3.80
N VAL A 83 -7.11 -4.90 -4.34
CA VAL A 83 -7.14 -4.65 -5.79
C VAL A 83 -6.12 -5.53 -6.51
N MET A 84 -4.87 -5.59 -6.03
CA MET A 84 -3.84 -6.46 -6.61
C MET A 84 -4.20 -7.94 -6.47
N MET A 85 -4.69 -8.37 -5.30
CA MET A 85 -5.15 -9.74 -5.09
C MET A 85 -6.25 -10.13 -6.10
N THR A 86 -7.24 -9.27 -6.30
CA THR A 86 -8.30 -9.49 -7.29
C THR A 86 -7.72 -9.51 -8.71
N GLY A 87 -6.81 -8.61 -9.04
CA GLY A 87 -6.11 -8.57 -10.33
C GLY A 87 -5.40 -9.88 -10.66
N LEU A 88 -4.68 -10.46 -9.69
CA LEU A 88 -4.04 -11.78 -9.82
C LEU A 88 -5.07 -12.90 -10.00
N ARG A 89 -6.12 -12.94 -9.19
CA ARG A 89 -7.19 -13.96 -9.29
C ARG A 89 -7.93 -13.94 -10.62
N ARG A 90 -8.10 -12.76 -11.21
CA ARG A 90 -8.79 -12.55 -12.49
C ARG A 90 -7.87 -12.61 -13.70
N GLY A 91 -6.57 -12.76 -13.50
CA GLY A 91 -5.59 -12.75 -14.58
C GLY A 91 -5.47 -11.41 -15.29
N LEU A 92 -5.76 -10.30 -14.60
CA LEU A 92 -5.52 -8.93 -15.10
C LEU A 92 -4.07 -8.50 -14.90
N ILE A 93 -3.41 -9.07 -13.92
CA ILE A 93 -1.97 -8.96 -13.66
C ILE A 93 -1.38 -10.35 -13.43
N ASP A 94 -0.10 -10.51 -13.71
CA ASP A 94 0.62 -11.78 -13.60
C ASP A 94 1.45 -11.86 -12.32
N ALA A 95 1.92 -10.69 -11.84
CA ALA A 95 2.67 -10.57 -10.60
C ALA A 95 2.36 -9.25 -9.88
N SER A 96 2.59 -9.23 -8.59
CA SER A 96 2.58 -8.03 -7.74
C SER A 96 3.95 -7.79 -7.13
N VAL A 97 4.30 -6.51 -6.96
CA VAL A 97 5.49 -6.02 -6.25
C VAL A 97 5.04 -5.19 -5.06
N SER A 98 5.45 -5.60 -3.87
CA SER A 98 5.10 -4.93 -2.62
C SER A 98 6.26 -4.97 -1.63
N VAL A 99 6.27 -4.08 -0.66
CA VAL A 99 7.26 -4.07 0.43
C VAL A 99 6.69 -4.81 1.64
N CYS A 100 7.51 -5.61 2.29
CA CYS A 100 7.20 -6.29 3.52
C CYS A 100 8.29 -6.04 4.55
N GLU A 101 7.89 -5.63 5.75
CA GLU A 101 8.82 -5.52 6.87
C GLU A 101 9.48 -6.87 7.14
N GLY A 102 10.78 -6.86 7.37
CA GLY A 102 11.60 -8.05 7.62
C GLY A 102 12.11 -8.80 6.39
N VAL A 103 11.70 -8.40 5.17
CA VAL A 103 12.21 -9.02 3.93
C VAL A 103 12.43 -8.02 2.78
N GLY A 104 11.99 -6.76 2.93
CA GLY A 104 12.13 -5.75 1.87
C GLY A 104 11.13 -5.93 0.74
N THR A 105 11.55 -5.71 -0.50
CA THR A 105 10.69 -5.80 -1.68
C THR A 105 10.49 -7.24 -2.13
N VAL A 106 9.24 -7.64 -2.33
CA VAL A 106 8.80 -8.99 -2.71
C VAL A 106 8.04 -8.96 -4.02
N ILE A 107 8.36 -9.89 -4.93
CA ILE A 107 7.63 -10.20 -6.15
C ILE A 107 6.82 -11.47 -5.90
N THR A 108 5.56 -11.52 -6.28
CA THR A 108 4.77 -12.76 -6.17
C THR A 108 3.59 -12.79 -7.12
N SER A 109 3.24 -14.00 -7.59
CA SER A 109 1.99 -14.30 -8.31
C SER A 109 0.90 -14.87 -7.40
N SER A 110 1.18 -15.04 -6.11
CA SER A 110 0.22 -15.54 -5.13
C SER A 110 -0.75 -14.45 -4.65
N PRO A 111 -2.07 -14.57 -4.89
CA PRO A 111 -3.04 -13.59 -4.40
C PRO A 111 -3.08 -13.46 -2.88
N THR A 112 -3.01 -14.59 -2.16
CA THR A 112 -3.06 -14.61 -0.69
C THR A 112 -1.79 -14.04 -0.06
N LEU A 113 -0.62 -14.28 -0.68
CA LEU A 113 0.65 -13.68 -0.24
C LEU A 113 0.65 -12.16 -0.50
N THR A 114 0.19 -11.71 -1.68
CA THR A 114 0.01 -10.28 -1.99
C THR A 114 -0.84 -9.59 -0.93
N GLN A 115 -1.98 -10.18 -0.57
CA GLN A 115 -2.88 -9.65 0.43
C GLN A 115 -2.25 -9.70 1.83
N GLY A 116 -1.59 -10.79 2.19
CA GLY A 116 -0.96 -10.95 3.50
C GLY A 116 0.18 -9.94 3.74
N ILE A 117 0.97 -9.67 2.70
CA ILE A 117 2.03 -8.65 2.75
C ILE A 117 1.43 -7.25 2.78
N GLY A 118 0.50 -6.93 1.87
CA GLY A 118 -0.01 -5.58 1.66
C GLY A 118 -1.08 -5.13 2.64
N ALA A 119 -1.85 -6.06 3.23
CA ALA A 119 -2.89 -5.71 4.19
C ALA A 119 -2.32 -5.38 5.56
N ARG A 120 -2.92 -4.40 6.24
CA ARG A 120 -2.56 -3.99 7.61
C ARG A 120 -1.10 -3.54 7.78
N ILE A 121 -0.44 -3.21 6.69
CA ILE A 121 0.94 -2.71 6.70
C ILE A 121 0.98 -1.21 7.03
N SER A 122 2.13 -0.75 7.53
CA SER A 122 2.54 0.66 7.58
C SER A 122 3.50 0.96 6.43
N GLY A 123 3.76 2.24 6.16
CA GLY A 123 4.78 2.64 5.18
C GLY A 123 6.17 2.26 5.68
N VAL A 124 6.74 1.18 5.17
CA VAL A 124 8.09 0.74 5.58
C VAL A 124 9.14 1.65 4.96
N ILE A 125 9.97 2.26 5.81
CA ILE A 125 11.06 3.17 5.40
C ILE A 125 12.39 2.42 5.39
N GLU A 126 12.65 1.63 6.44
CA GLU A 126 13.86 0.83 6.60
C GLU A 126 13.49 -0.49 7.26
N THR A 127 14.13 -1.56 6.86
CA THR A 127 13.89 -2.86 7.47
C THR A 127 15.14 -3.74 7.39
N THR A 128 15.37 -4.56 8.39
CA THR A 128 16.42 -5.59 8.39
C THR A 128 15.84 -6.94 8.03
N LEU A 129 16.67 -7.80 7.46
CA LEU A 129 16.26 -9.15 7.06
C LEU A 129 16.01 -10.03 8.29
N ILE A 130 14.83 -10.64 8.32
CA ILE A 130 14.45 -11.67 9.30
C ILE A 130 14.53 -13.03 8.60
N PRO A 131 15.56 -13.86 8.86
CA PRO A 131 15.80 -15.10 8.11
C PRO A 131 14.61 -16.09 8.16
N LYS A 132 13.93 -16.18 9.30
CA LYS A 132 12.74 -17.04 9.43
C LYS A 132 11.60 -16.57 8.53
N LEU A 133 11.36 -15.25 8.46
CA LEU A 133 10.33 -14.68 7.62
C LEU A 133 10.66 -14.85 6.14
N LYS A 134 11.92 -14.63 5.75
CA LYS A 134 12.42 -14.88 4.39
C LYS A 134 12.04 -16.28 3.92
N ASN A 135 12.45 -17.33 4.67
CA ASN A 135 12.19 -18.71 4.29
C ASN A 135 10.69 -18.97 4.07
N ARG A 136 9.85 -18.45 4.97
CA ARG A 136 8.39 -18.58 4.86
C ARG A 136 7.80 -17.88 3.65
N VAL A 137 8.32 -16.69 3.29
CA VAL A 137 7.89 -15.96 2.08
C VAL A 137 8.28 -16.73 0.82
N GLU A 138 9.52 -17.26 0.77
CA GLU A 138 10.02 -18.07 -0.36
C GLU A 138 9.22 -19.39 -0.50
N GLU A 139 8.92 -20.09 0.59
CA GLU A 139 8.07 -21.29 0.61
C GLU A 139 6.66 -21.06 0.06
N LYS A 140 6.16 -19.82 0.16
CA LYS A 140 4.84 -19.40 -0.35
C LYS A 140 4.88 -18.80 -1.76
N GLY A 141 6.02 -18.91 -2.44
CA GLY A 141 6.19 -18.42 -3.81
C GLY A 141 6.49 -16.93 -3.90
N GLY A 142 6.91 -16.31 -2.82
CA GLY A 142 7.48 -14.97 -2.84
C GLY A 142 8.94 -15.00 -3.29
N ILE A 143 9.33 -14.02 -4.10
CA ILE A 143 10.68 -13.84 -4.60
C ILE A 143 11.20 -12.53 -4.03
N LEU A 144 12.20 -12.59 -3.16
CA LEU A 144 12.80 -11.40 -2.59
C LEU A 144 13.68 -10.71 -3.63
N LEU A 145 13.63 -9.39 -3.66
CA LEU A 145 14.55 -8.59 -4.50
C LEU A 145 16.01 -8.88 -4.15
N ASP A 146 16.33 -8.96 -2.86
CA ASP A 146 17.63 -9.37 -2.34
C ASP A 146 17.45 -10.37 -1.19
N GLY A 147 17.98 -11.56 -1.36
CA GLY A 147 17.90 -12.62 -0.36
C GLY A 147 18.87 -12.47 0.82
N ASN A 148 19.76 -11.49 0.81
CA ASN A 148 20.75 -11.24 1.86
C ASN A 148 20.45 -9.97 2.66
N ASN A 149 19.82 -8.99 2.02
CA ASN A 149 19.43 -7.72 2.61
C ASN A 149 17.96 -7.46 2.30
N ALA A 150 17.25 -6.81 3.22
CA ALA A 150 15.85 -6.46 3.02
C ALA A 150 15.73 -5.12 2.24
N ILE A 151 16.21 -5.09 0.99
CA ILE A 151 16.24 -3.89 0.16
C ILE A 151 14.82 -3.46 -0.22
N ILE A 152 14.54 -2.17 -0.05
CA ILE A 152 13.31 -1.52 -0.51
C ILE A 152 13.64 -0.81 -1.82
N ASN A 153 13.23 -1.39 -2.95
CA ASN A 153 13.37 -0.81 -4.29
C ASN A 153 12.34 -1.45 -5.23
N GLN A 154 11.18 -0.83 -5.32
CA GLN A 154 10.07 -1.36 -6.10
C GLN A 154 10.33 -1.30 -7.62
N PRO A 155 10.87 -0.22 -8.20
CA PRO A 155 11.19 -0.19 -9.63
C PRO A 155 12.16 -1.30 -10.04
N LEU A 156 13.22 -1.55 -9.27
CA LEU A 156 14.16 -2.64 -9.56
C LEU A 156 13.48 -4.01 -9.50
N ALA A 157 12.54 -4.20 -8.57
CA ALA A 157 11.75 -5.44 -8.49
C ALA A 157 10.78 -5.58 -9.67
N VAL A 158 10.21 -4.49 -10.18
CA VAL A 158 9.41 -4.51 -11.43
C VAL A 158 10.26 -4.95 -12.62
N ALA A 159 11.43 -4.35 -12.80
CA ALA A 159 12.35 -4.75 -13.87
C ALA A 159 12.70 -6.25 -13.77
N ARG A 160 13.03 -6.73 -12.57
CA ARG A 160 13.32 -8.15 -12.34
C ARG A 160 12.12 -9.06 -12.61
N ALA A 161 10.91 -8.65 -12.24
CA ALA A 161 9.70 -9.42 -12.55
C ALA A 161 9.50 -9.57 -14.07
N ILE A 162 9.73 -8.50 -14.83
CA ILE A 162 9.64 -8.53 -16.30
C ILE A 162 10.75 -9.42 -16.90
N GLU A 163 11.97 -9.35 -16.42
CA GLU A 163 13.07 -10.24 -16.82
C GLU A 163 12.75 -11.73 -16.57
N MET A 164 11.94 -12.02 -15.55
CA MET A 164 11.44 -13.36 -15.23
C MET A 164 10.30 -13.82 -16.14
N GLY A 165 9.81 -12.97 -17.05
CA GLY A 165 8.76 -13.27 -18.02
C GLY A 165 7.34 -12.87 -17.60
N PHE A 166 7.15 -12.09 -16.53
CA PHE A 166 5.86 -11.49 -16.22
C PHE A 166 5.59 -10.30 -17.14
N GLU A 167 4.44 -10.30 -17.84
CA GLU A 167 4.11 -9.26 -18.81
C GLU A 167 3.24 -8.14 -18.23
N ARG A 168 2.52 -8.43 -17.13
CA ARG A 168 1.58 -7.51 -16.46
C ARG A 168 1.88 -7.47 -14.96
N VAL A 169 2.59 -6.45 -14.51
CA VAL A 169 3.07 -6.33 -13.13
C VAL A 169 2.38 -5.18 -12.43
N ALA A 170 1.76 -5.42 -11.26
CA ALA A 170 1.27 -4.36 -10.40
C ALA A 170 2.29 -4.05 -9.29
N VAL A 171 2.47 -2.77 -8.99
CA VAL A 171 3.43 -2.31 -7.98
C VAL A 171 2.85 -1.22 -7.10
N THR A 172 3.13 -1.25 -5.80
CA THR A 172 2.83 -0.14 -4.89
C THR A 172 4.03 0.77 -4.75
N VAL A 173 3.82 2.08 -4.89
CA VAL A 173 4.85 3.13 -4.74
C VAL A 173 4.36 4.26 -3.85
N ALA A 174 5.29 4.95 -3.18
CA ALA A 174 4.97 6.09 -2.31
C ALA A 174 5.60 7.41 -2.80
N THR A 175 6.47 7.37 -3.81
CA THR A 175 7.20 8.55 -4.31
C THR A 175 7.01 8.76 -5.80
N LEU A 176 7.13 10.03 -6.24
CA LEU A 176 7.13 10.37 -7.66
C LEU A 176 8.29 9.69 -8.40
N SER A 177 9.46 9.65 -7.80
CA SER A 177 10.65 9.02 -8.41
C SER A 177 10.41 7.55 -8.72
N ASP A 178 9.83 6.78 -7.80
CA ASP A 178 9.55 5.36 -8.02
C ASP A 178 8.47 5.18 -9.10
N ALA A 179 7.43 6.02 -9.10
CA ALA A 179 6.38 5.98 -10.12
C ALA A 179 6.95 6.24 -11.52
N GLN A 180 7.79 7.28 -11.67
CA GLN A 180 8.44 7.63 -12.95
C GLN A 180 9.40 6.53 -13.42
N GLN A 181 10.18 5.93 -12.52
CA GLN A 181 11.05 4.81 -12.87
C GLN A 181 10.24 3.59 -13.35
N CYS A 182 9.11 3.28 -12.72
CA CYS A 182 8.20 2.23 -13.20
C CYS A 182 7.67 2.52 -14.61
N ARG A 183 7.32 3.79 -14.92
CA ARG A 183 6.90 4.20 -16.28
C ARG A 183 8.02 4.08 -17.30
N LEU A 184 9.24 4.42 -16.92
CA LEU A 184 10.40 4.25 -17.79
C LEU A 184 10.63 2.76 -18.14
N ILE A 185 10.57 1.88 -17.13
CA ILE A 185 10.68 0.43 -17.32
C ILE A 185 9.57 -0.09 -18.23
N GLU A 186 8.32 0.33 -18.03
CA GLU A 186 7.19 -0.02 -18.88
C GLU A 186 7.44 0.37 -20.34
N HIS A 187 7.89 1.61 -20.55
CA HIS A 187 8.20 2.13 -21.91
C HIS A 187 9.34 1.36 -22.57
N GLU A 188 10.42 1.05 -21.85
CA GLU A 188 11.60 0.36 -22.40
C GLU A 188 11.36 -1.11 -22.70
N THR A 189 10.51 -1.77 -21.91
CA THR A 189 10.26 -3.21 -22.03
C THR A 189 9.04 -3.58 -22.85
N GLY A 190 8.06 -2.67 -22.95
CA GLY A 190 6.75 -2.93 -23.55
C GLY A 190 5.82 -3.78 -22.68
N ALA A 191 6.23 -4.13 -21.46
CA ALA A 191 5.36 -4.79 -20.48
C ALA A 191 4.32 -3.79 -19.94
N THR A 192 3.23 -4.29 -19.37
CA THR A 192 2.23 -3.45 -18.69
C THR A 192 2.59 -3.34 -17.20
N VAL A 193 2.79 -2.11 -16.70
CA VAL A 193 3.05 -1.88 -15.29
C VAL A 193 1.91 -1.09 -14.67
N VAL A 194 1.11 -1.72 -13.80
CA VAL A 194 0.05 -1.04 -13.04
C VAL A 194 0.65 -0.43 -11.78
N VAL A 195 0.83 0.88 -11.77
CA VAL A 195 1.44 1.63 -10.66
C VAL A 195 0.36 2.13 -9.69
N ILE A 196 0.44 1.72 -8.44
CA ILE A 196 -0.53 2.06 -7.39
C ILE A 196 0.15 2.95 -6.34
N GLY A 197 -0.28 4.21 -6.26
CA GLY A 197 0.20 5.18 -5.28
C GLY A 197 -0.41 4.93 -3.90
N VAL A 198 0.45 4.74 -2.89
CA VAL A 198 0.09 4.50 -1.49
C VAL A 198 0.91 5.39 -0.55
N HIS A 199 0.46 5.56 0.69
CA HIS A 199 1.15 6.37 1.72
C HIS A 199 1.40 7.83 1.31
N VAL A 200 0.52 8.41 0.53
CA VAL A 200 0.64 9.77 -0.08
C VAL A 200 0.32 10.92 0.88
N THR A 201 0.07 10.66 2.16
CA THR A 201 -0.16 11.71 3.16
C THR A 201 1.06 12.63 3.27
N GLY A 202 0.86 13.96 3.18
CA GLY A 202 1.95 14.95 3.23
C GLY A 202 2.80 15.01 1.96
N MET A 203 2.28 14.54 0.83
CA MET A 203 2.91 14.79 -0.47
C MET A 203 2.88 16.28 -0.78
N GLU A 204 3.98 16.81 -1.28
CA GLU A 204 4.11 18.23 -1.61
C GLU A 204 3.32 18.60 -2.87
N GLN A 205 2.90 19.89 -2.92
CA GLN A 205 2.02 20.40 -3.98
C GLN A 205 2.68 20.35 -5.36
N ASP A 206 3.96 20.62 -5.44
CA ASP A 206 4.75 20.69 -6.68
C ASP A 206 4.93 19.33 -7.37
N VAL A 207 4.92 18.23 -6.60
CA VAL A 207 5.07 16.87 -7.16
C VAL A 207 3.75 16.13 -7.37
N ALA A 208 2.66 16.60 -6.79
CA ALA A 208 1.39 15.86 -6.78
C ALA A 208 0.78 15.70 -8.19
N SER A 209 0.87 16.71 -9.05
CA SER A 209 0.35 16.61 -10.42
C SER A 209 1.09 15.57 -11.24
N ASP A 210 2.43 15.58 -11.18
CA ASP A 210 3.28 14.64 -11.90
C ASP A 210 3.12 13.23 -11.35
N PHE A 211 2.94 13.09 -10.02
CA PHE A 211 2.65 11.81 -9.40
C PHE A 211 1.32 11.21 -9.90
N ILE A 212 0.25 12.01 -9.94
CA ILE A 212 -1.07 11.59 -10.44
C ILE A 212 -0.98 11.16 -11.92
N ASP A 213 -0.14 11.81 -12.72
CA ASP A 213 0.09 11.44 -14.12
C ASP A 213 0.92 10.16 -14.27
N ALA A 214 1.71 9.82 -13.27
CA ALA A 214 2.58 8.65 -13.30
C ALA A 214 1.96 7.38 -12.68
N VAL A 215 0.77 7.44 -12.07
CA VAL A 215 0.15 6.27 -11.42
C VAL A 215 -1.20 5.89 -12.06
N ASP A 216 -1.57 4.61 -12.02
CA ASP A 216 -2.86 4.10 -12.51
C ASP A 216 -3.96 4.20 -11.47
N ILE A 217 -3.58 4.02 -10.21
CA ILE A 217 -4.47 4.13 -9.05
C ILE A 217 -3.71 4.91 -7.98
N THR A 218 -4.39 5.78 -7.24
CA THR A 218 -3.83 6.37 -6.03
C THR A 218 -4.81 6.30 -4.86
N THR A 219 -4.28 6.12 -3.64
CA THR A 219 -5.05 6.30 -2.41
C THR A 219 -5.15 7.78 -2.06
N GLY A 220 -6.28 8.20 -1.50
CA GLY A 220 -6.39 9.59 -1.00
C GLY A 220 -5.69 9.81 0.33
N CYS A 221 -5.52 8.76 1.14
CA CYS A 221 -4.96 8.85 2.50
C CYS A 221 -5.46 10.11 3.25
N ALA A 222 -4.59 10.81 3.97
CA ALA A 222 -4.88 12.14 4.53
C ALA A 222 -4.21 13.26 3.71
N SER A 223 -3.85 13.00 2.44
CA SER A 223 -3.23 14.01 1.58
C SER A 223 -4.27 15.02 1.09
N ARG A 224 -4.07 16.28 1.45
CA ARG A 224 -4.86 17.41 0.93
C ARG A 224 -4.66 17.55 -0.56
N VAL A 225 -3.41 17.54 -0.98
CA VAL A 225 -3.01 17.84 -2.36
C VAL A 225 -3.55 16.81 -3.34
N ILE A 226 -3.41 15.50 -3.03
CA ILE A 226 -3.96 14.45 -3.88
C ILE A 226 -5.48 14.60 -4.01
N ARG A 227 -6.20 14.87 -2.91
CA ARG A 227 -7.66 15.01 -2.90
C ARG A 227 -8.15 16.21 -3.72
N GLU A 228 -7.39 17.31 -3.74
CA GLU A 228 -7.71 18.51 -4.52
C GLU A 228 -7.36 18.32 -6.01
N THR A 229 -6.31 17.59 -6.34
CA THR A 229 -5.77 17.47 -7.70
C THR A 229 -6.41 16.37 -8.53
N VAL A 230 -6.81 15.24 -7.93
CA VAL A 230 -7.33 14.07 -8.68
C VAL A 230 -8.63 14.35 -9.45
N GLY A 231 -9.43 15.34 -9.04
CA GLY A 231 -10.82 15.49 -9.48
C GLY A 231 -11.04 15.53 -10.99
N ASN A 232 -10.14 16.17 -11.73
CA ASN A 232 -10.26 16.31 -13.19
C ASN A 232 -9.69 15.10 -13.97
N LYS A 233 -8.94 14.22 -13.29
CA LYS A 233 -8.23 13.08 -13.89
C LYS A 233 -8.83 11.74 -13.48
N ALA A 234 -9.55 11.68 -12.34
CA ALA A 234 -10.13 10.47 -11.84
C ALA A 234 -11.24 9.91 -12.75
N LEU A 235 -11.04 8.68 -13.23
CA LEU A 235 -11.99 7.92 -14.05
C LEU A 235 -12.99 7.12 -13.18
N ALA A 236 -12.60 6.80 -11.96
CA ALA A 236 -13.45 6.14 -10.96
C ALA A 236 -12.93 6.43 -9.55
N GLN A 237 -13.84 6.36 -8.58
CA GLN A 237 -13.52 6.43 -7.15
C GLN A 237 -14.24 5.31 -6.43
N VAL A 238 -13.55 4.65 -5.49
CA VAL A 238 -14.14 3.71 -4.55
C VAL A 238 -13.77 4.11 -3.12
N GLY A 239 -14.75 4.02 -2.21
CA GLY A 239 -14.55 4.52 -0.84
C GLY A 239 -14.64 6.04 -0.73
N THR A 240 -14.82 6.54 0.49
CA THR A 240 -14.97 7.98 0.79
C THR A 240 -14.09 8.47 1.93
N GLY A 241 -13.73 7.62 2.89
CA GLY A 241 -12.84 7.99 4.01
C GLY A 241 -11.36 7.99 3.59
N VAL A 242 -10.88 6.85 3.10
CA VAL A 242 -9.60 6.71 2.39
C VAL A 242 -9.94 6.19 0.99
N PRO A 243 -10.29 7.09 0.06
CA PRO A 243 -10.71 6.69 -1.28
C PRO A 243 -9.52 6.18 -2.10
N LEU A 244 -9.82 5.27 -3.04
CA LEU A 244 -8.94 4.94 -4.15
C LEU A 244 -9.50 5.60 -5.41
N PHE A 245 -8.62 6.22 -6.17
CA PHE A 245 -8.93 6.87 -7.44
C PHE A 245 -8.24 6.11 -8.57
N ALA A 246 -8.99 5.66 -9.56
CA ALA A 246 -8.42 5.19 -10.81
C ALA A 246 -8.12 6.38 -11.74
N LEU A 247 -6.92 6.41 -12.30
CA LEU A 247 -6.40 7.48 -13.13
C LEU A 247 -6.13 7.02 -14.58
N SER A 248 -6.12 5.70 -14.80
CA SER A 248 -6.01 5.07 -16.12
C SER A 248 -7.14 4.06 -16.34
N GLN A 249 -7.27 3.58 -17.58
CA GLN A 249 -8.24 2.52 -17.90
C GLN A 249 -7.91 1.21 -17.19
N ASN A 250 -6.62 0.83 -17.10
CA ASN A 250 -6.17 -0.35 -16.36
C ASN A 250 -6.54 -0.24 -14.87
N GLY A 251 -6.30 0.93 -14.25
CA GLY A 251 -6.69 1.19 -12.89
C GLY A 251 -8.20 1.10 -12.67
N LYS A 252 -8.99 1.66 -13.62
CA LYS A 252 -10.46 1.60 -13.56
C LYS A 252 -10.96 0.15 -13.68
N GLU A 253 -10.41 -0.63 -14.59
CA GLU A 253 -10.76 -2.04 -14.75
C GLU A 253 -10.52 -2.84 -13.46
N LEU A 254 -9.34 -2.69 -12.86
CA LEU A 254 -9.00 -3.34 -11.60
C LEU A 254 -9.95 -2.96 -10.46
N LEU A 255 -10.33 -1.68 -10.31
CA LEU A 255 -11.30 -1.25 -9.31
C LEU A 255 -12.69 -1.84 -9.56
N LEU A 256 -13.13 -1.94 -10.81
CA LEU A 256 -14.42 -2.52 -11.17
C LEU A 256 -14.43 -4.05 -10.95
N GLU A 257 -13.34 -4.75 -11.28
CA GLU A 257 -13.23 -6.19 -10.97
C GLU A 257 -13.22 -6.42 -9.46
N ARG A 258 -12.52 -5.60 -8.68
CA ARG A 258 -12.59 -5.66 -7.22
C ARG A 258 -14.01 -5.42 -6.70
N ALA A 259 -14.75 -4.47 -7.28
CA ALA A 259 -16.13 -4.17 -6.89
C ALA A 259 -17.05 -5.40 -7.03
N LYS A 260 -16.82 -6.29 -8.00
CA LYS A 260 -17.60 -7.53 -8.16
C LYS A 260 -17.43 -8.53 -7.01
N GLU A 261 -16.31 -8.46 -6.27
CA GLU A 261 -16.02 -9.33 -5.12
C GLU A 261 -16.48 -8.75 -3.79
N VAL A 262 -16.90 -7.48 -3.76
CA VAL A 262 -17.41 -6.83 -2.54
C VAL A 262 -18.82 -7.33 -2.25
N THR A 263 -19.01 -7.94 -1.09
CA THR A 263 -20.29 -8.56 -0.68
C THR A 263 -21.30 -7.57 -0.12
N THR A 264 -20.85 -6.40 0.36
CA THR A 264 -21.76 -5.33 0.83
C THR A 264 -22.36 -4.59 -0.37
N PRO A 265 -23.61 -4.09 -0.27
CA PRO A 265 -24.23 -3.32 -1.36
C PRO A 265 -23.37 -2.15 -1.79
N ILE A 266 -23.21 -1.96 -3.10
CA ILE A 266 -22.50 -0.85 -3.71
C ILE A 266 -23.47 -0.03 -4.58
N LEU A 267 -23.28 1.29 -4.60
CA LEU A 267 -23.95 2.20 -5.52
C LEU A 267 -22.95 2.60 -6.61
N ILE A 268 -23.34 2.41 -7.87
CA ILE A 268 -22.58 2.92 -9.02
C ILE A 268 -23.39 4.06 -9.63
N ASN A 269 -22.78 5.24 -9.73
CA ASN A 269 -23.39 6.42 -10.31
C ASN A 269 -22.33 7.25 -11.06
N THR A 270 -22.75 7.95 -12.10
CA THR A 270 -21.91 8.92 -12.82
C THR A 270 -22.05 10.30 -12.17
N MET A 271 -20.94 10.87 -11.72
CA MET A 271 -20.93 12.16 -11.04
C MET A 271 -19.57 12.85 -11.16
N LYS A 272 -19.52 14.12 -10.79
CA LYS A 272 -18.24 14.82 -10.67
C LYS A 272 -17.45 14.26 -9.48
N LEU A 273 -16.19 13.94 -9.72
CA LEU A 273 -15.25 13.48 -8.70
C LEU A 273 -14.32 14.63 -8.23
N PRO A 274 -13.74 14.56 -7.04
CA PRO A 274 -13.92 13.51 -6.03
C PRO A 274 -15.19 13.72 -5.16
N VAL A 275 -15.69 12.64 -4.57
CA VAL A 275 -16.75 12.66 -3.55
C VAL A 275 -16.13 12.47 -2.18
N LEU A 276 -16.02 13.53 -1.41
CA LEU A 276 -15.28 13.60 -0.14
C LEU A 276 -16.13 14.24 0.97
N PRO A 277 -17.13 13.54 1.54
CA PRO A 277 -17.93 14.07 2.64
C PRO A 277 -17.06 14.43 3.85
N GLU A 278 -17.22 15.62 4.40
CA GLU A 278 -16.37 16.16 5.47
C GLU A 278 -16.33 15.28 6.73
N ASP A 279 -17.46 14.70 7.10
CA ASP A 279 -17.60 13.82 8.27
C ASP A 279 -16.80 12.51 8.14
N LYS A 280 -16.44 12.14 6.91
CA LYS A 280 -15.68 10.92 6.58
C LYS A 280 -14.20 11.18 6.29
N GLN A 281 -13.72 12.40 6.46
CA GLN A 281 -12.33 12.72 6.16
C GLN A 281 -11.41 12.58 7.39
N PRO A 282 -10.12 12.19 7.19
CA PRO A 282 -9.09 12.36 8.22
C PRO A 282 -8.89 13.83 8.60
N ARG A 283 -8.34 14.10 9.79
CA ARG A 283 -8.04 15.46 10.25
C ARG A 283 -6.71 15.51 10.98
N PRO A 284 -5.89 16.55 10.75
CA PRO A 284 -5.98 17.43 9.58
C PRO A 284 -5.68 16.70 8.27
N LEU A 285 -6.02 17.30 7.13
CA LEU A 285 -5.46 16.92 5.84
C LEU A 285 -4.14 17.69 5.64
N ILE A 286 -3.08 17.01 5.29
CA ILE A 286 -1.73 17.59 5.08
C ILE A 286 -1.19 17.22 3.71
#